data_6bfb4b69cc882c72388dafcca2c42de2
#
_entry.id   6bfb4b69cc882c72388dafcca2c42de2
#
_cell.length_a   1.000
_cell.length_b   1.000
_cell.length_c   1.000
_cell.angle_alpha   90.00
_cell.angle_beta   90.00
_cell.angle_gamma   90.00
#
_symmetry.space_group_name_H-M   'P 1'
#
loop_
_entity.id
_entity.type
_entity.pdbx_description
1 polymer ?
#
loop_
_entity_poly.entity_id
_entity_poly.type
_entity_poly.pdbx_seq_one_letter_code
_entity_poly.pdbx_strand_id
1 'polypeptide(L)'
;MSPDRLAPILTPLQQGTLPRRQALSQLLALGLTLPMAHAVLAQTGAAPAPAAAGYTPTRRGGGGVLKILSWQGPTQLNPHFSTGTKDADAARIFYEPLARWDAEGELQPVLAAEIPSRANGGVAADGKSVVWKLKRGVTWHDGTPFTADDVLFNAEYARDPATAATTRGVFDEMQFVKVDSHTVRVIFDKPTPFWASGYCIASLIAKHRHERFRGAASRDAPDNQRPVGTGPYRF
;
A
#
# COMPACT_ATOMS: atom_id res chain seq x y z
N MET A 1 26.91 -19.56 -21.18
CA MET A 1 27.61 -19.88 -19.91
C MET A 1 27.68 -21.40 -19.81
N SER A 2 28.85 -21.97 -19.55
CA SER A 2 29.01 -23.43 -19.54
C SER A 2 28.30 -24.01 -18.32
N PRO A 3 27.67 -25.21 -18.45
CA PRO A 3 27.00 -25.91 -17.33
C PRO A 3 27.90 -26.13 -16.12
N ASP A 4 29.22 -26.31 -16.34
CA ASP A 4 30.20 -26.55 -15.28
C ASP A 4 30.32 -25.38 -14.27
N ARG A 5 30.04 -24.16 -14.69
CA ARG A 5 30.07 -23.00 -13.79
C ARG A 5 28.85 -22.90 -12.87
N LEU A 6 27.77 -23.54 -13.23
CA LEU A 6 26.53 -23.55 -12.44
C LEU A 6 26.44 -24.74 -11.48
N ALA A 7 27.14 -25.85 -11.79
CA ALA A 7 27.12 -27.07 -10.98
C ALA A 7 27.43 -26.85 -9.49
N PRO A 8 28.43 -26.03 -9.09
CA PRO A 8 28.74 -25.77 -7.67
C PRO A 8 27.58 -25.09 -6.90
N ILE A 9 26.66 -24.47 -7.59
CA ILE A 9 25.48 -23.79 -6.99
C ILE A 9 24.27 -24.71 -7.06
N LEU A 10 24.04 -25.32 -8.22
CA LEU A 10 22.82 -26.08 -8.48
C LEU A 10 22.79 -27.43 -7.76
N THR A 11 23.93 -28.11 -7.65
CA THR A 11 24.02 -29.41 -6.95
C THR A 11 23.70 -29.29 -5.46
N PRO A 12 24.31 -28.37 -4.68
CA PRO A 12 23.94 -28.17 -3.27
C PRO A 12 22.50 -27.67 -3.09
N LEU A 13 22.01 -26.88 -4.03
CA LEU A 13 20.61 -26.43 -4.00
C LEU A 13 19.64 -27.61 -4.17
N GLN A 14 19.86 -28.50 -5.12
CA GLN A 14 19.04 -29.70 -5.33
C GLN A 14 19.11 -30.67 -4.15
N GLN A 15 20.25 -30.74 -3.49
CA GLN A 15 20.45 -31.54 -2.28
C GLN A 15 19.89 -30.91 -1.00
N GLY A 16 19.34 -29.69 -1.09
CA GLY A 16 18.79 -28.96 0.05
C GLY A 16 19.84 -28.41 1.04
N THR A 17 21.13 -28.49 0.69
CA THR A 17 22.25 -28.01 1.54
C THR A 17 22.57 -26.53 1.31
N LEU A 18 22.13 -25.95 0.19
CA LEU A 18 22.27 -24.52 -0.12
C LEU A 18 20.88 -23.86 -0.16
N PRO A 19 20.59 -22.86 0.70
CA PRO A 19 19.35 -22.10 0.66
C PRO A 19 19.16 -21.39 -0.69
N ARG A 20 17.93 -21.42 -1.24
CA ARG A 20 17.58 -20.79 -2.53
C ARG A 20 18.01 -19.32 -2.63
N ARG A 21 17.90 -18.57 -1.53
CA ARG A 21 18.32 -17.16 -1.46
C ARG A 21 19.83 -17.00 -1.67
N GLN A 22 20.64 -17.90 -1.10
CA GLN A 22 22.10 -17.89 -1.31
C GLN A 22 22.45 -18.32 -2.72
N ALA A 23 21.76 -19.33 -3.27
CA ALA A 23 21.92 -19.73 -4.66
C ALA A 23 21.62 -18.58 -5.63
N LEU A 24 20.54 -17.83 -5.38
CA LEU A 24 20.20 -16.62 -6.16
C LEU A 24 21.34 -15.59 -6.12
N SER A 25 21.84 -15.26 -4.92
CA SER A 25 22.94 -14.30 -4.76
C SER A 25 24.21 -14.75 -5.50
N GLN A 26 24.53 -16.05 -5.46
CA GLN A 26 25.69 -16.58 -6.17
C GLN A 26 25.51 -16.57 -7.69
N LEU A 27 24.29 -16.84 -8.21
CA LEU A 27 23.99 -16.75 -9.63
C LEU A 27 24.12 -15.30 -10.14
N LEU A 28 23.65 -14.33 -9.34
CA LEU A 28 23.83 -12.90 -9.65
C LEU A 28 25.32 -12.49 -9.64
N ALA A 29 26.11 -13.01 -8.68
CA ALA A 29 27.54 -12.78 -8.62
C ALA A 29 28.30 -13.36 -9.82
N LEU A 30 27.76 -14.41 -10.46
CA LEU A 30 28.27 -14.95 -11.72
C LEU A 30 27.86 -14.12 -12.96
N GLY A 31 27.16 -13.00 -12.77
CA GLY A 31 26.76 -12.09 -13.83
C GLY A 31 25.43 -12.43 -14.52
N LEU A 32 24.62 -13.34 -13.96
CA LEU A 32 23.26 -13.53 -14.47
C LEU A 32 22.38 -12.34 -14.09
N THR A 33 21.51 -11.95 -15.00
CA THR A 33 20.43 -11.01 -14.66
C THR A 33 19.40 -11.69 -13.75
N LEU A 34 18.64 -10.90 -12.99
CA LEU A 34 17.65 -11.45 -12.06
C LEU A 34 16.63 -12.40 -12.74
N PRO A 35 16.06 -12.08 -13.93
CA PRO A 35 15.17 -13.01 -14.65
C PRO A 35 15.87 -14.32 -15.04
N MET A 36 17.13 -14.26 -15.49
CA MET A 36 17.90 -15.44 -15.86
C MET A 36 18.21 -16.33 -14.65
N ALA A 37 18.58 -15.73 -13.53
CA ALA A 37 18.83 -16.45 -12.29
C ALA A 37 17.56 -17.15 -11.79
N HIS A 38 16.41 -16.49 -11.85
CA HIS A 38 15.12 -17.10 -11.52
C HIS A 38 14.74 -18.25 -12.47
N ALA A 39 14.96 -18.09 -13.78
CA ALA A 39 14.71 -19.15 -14.77
C ALA A 39 15.58 -20.40 -14.49
N VAL A 40 16.86 -20.21 -14.15
CA VAL A 40 17.76 -21.30 -13.76
C VAL A 40 17.26 -22.00 -12.49
N LEU A 41 16.88 -21.24 -11.48
CA LEU A 41 16.34 -21.77 -10.22
C LEU A 41 15.01 -22.50 -10.40
N ALA A 42 14.17 -22.10 -11.36
CA ALA A 42 12.92 -22.77 -11.67
C ALA A 42 13.15 -24.17 -12.31
N GLN A 43 14.23 -24.34 -13.09
CA GLN A 43 14.57 -25.60 -13.74
C GLN A 43 15.17 -26.63 -12.78
N THR A 44 15.65 -26.23 -11.60
CA THR A 44 16.27 -27.17 -10.67
C THR A 44 15.29 -28.07 -9.93
N GLY A 45 13.97 -27.88 -10.10
CA GLY A 45 12.96 -28.63 -9.34
C GLY A 45 13.03 -28.37 -7.83
N ALA A 46 13.95 -27.53 -7.37
CA ALA A 46 13.95 -27.07 -6.00
C ALA A 46 12.62 -26.35 -5.77
N ALA A 47 11.76 -26.95 -4.94
CA ALA A 47 10.50 -26.34 -4.57
C ALA A 47 10.74 -24.86 -4.21
N PRO A 48 9.89 -23.93 -4.63
CA PRO A 48 9.93 -22.58 -4.07
C PRO A 48 10.03 -22.78 -2.56
N ALA A 49 10.93 -22.01 -1.91
CA ALA A 49 10.96 -22.02 -0.45
C ALA A 49 9.50 -21.97 0.00
N PRO A 50 9.06 -22.87 0.91
CA PRO A 50 7.68 -22.83 1.36
C PRO A 50 7.40 -21.37 1.67
N ALA A 51 6.40 -20.79 1.01
CA ALA A 51 5.95 -19.44 1.26
C ALA A 51 5.87 -19.38 2.77
N ALA A 52 6.67 -18.51 3.39
CA ALA A 52 6.93 -18.55 4.84
C ALA A 52 5.58 -18.85 5.48
N ALA A 53 5.46 -20.04 6.06
CA ALA A 53 4.17 -20.68 6.35
C ALA A 53 3.36 -19.61 7.03
N GLY A 54 2.36 -19.07 6.33
CA GLY A 54 1.73 -17.83 6.70
C GLY A 54 1.33 -17.99 8.15
N TYR A 55 1.83 -17.14 9.03
CA TYR A 55 1.50 -17.22 10.45
C TYR A 55 -0.02 -17.28 10.55
N THR A 56 -0.54 -18.45 10.81
CA THR A 56 -1.97 -18.64 11.11
C THR A 56 -2.08 -18.37 12.59
N PRO A 57 -2.67 -17.24 13.01
CA PRO A 57 -2.82 -16.97 14.42
C PRO A 57 -3.68 -18.07 15.03
N THR A 58 -3.15 -18.72 16.04
CA THR A 58 -3.88 -19.78 16.79
C THR A 58 -5.08 -19.23 17.55
N ARG A 59 -5.15 -17.90 17.68
CA ARG A 59 -6.25 -17.19 18.35
C ARG A 59 -6.45 -15.84 17.69
N ARG A 60 -7.67 -15.54 17.26
CA ARG A 60 -8.04 -14.22 16.73
C ARG A 60 -8.16 -13.22 17.87
N GLY A 61 -7.34 -12.17 17.84
CA GLY A 61 -7.25 -11.19 18.91
C GLY A 61 -6.55 -11.74 20.15
N GLY A 62 -5.43 -11.18 20.50
CA GLY A 62 -4.73 -11.40 21.77
C GLY A 62 -4.84 -10.12 22.60
N GLY A 63 -4.92 -10.25 23.91
CA GLY A 63 -4.68 -9.11 24.79
C GLY A 63 -3.19 -8.90 25.02
N GLY A 64 -2.83 -7.79 25.65
CA GLY A 64 -1.46 -7.49 26.04
C GLY A 64 -0.83 -6.36 25.25
N VAL A 65 0.47 -6.20 25.43
CA VAL A 65 1.27 -5.11 24.83
C VAL A 65 2.10 -5.66 23.69
N LEU A 66 1.91 -5.12 22.48
CA LEU A 66 2.80 -5.35 21.36
C LEU A 66 3.90 -4.28 21.37
N LYS A 67 5.16 -4.71 21.50
CA LYS A 67 6.32 -3.82 21.39
C LYS A 67 6.90 -3.93 19.99
N ILE A 68 6.92 -2.82 19.25
CA ILE A 68 7.51 -2.74 17.91
C ILE A 68 8.80 -1.94 18.02
N LEU A 69 9.92 -2.57 17.67
CA LEU A 69 11.20 -1.88 17.55
C LEU A 69 11.32 -1.30 16.14
N SER A 70 11.47 0.02 16.07
CA SER A 70 11.76 0.72 14.82
C SER A 70 13.16 1.33 14.88
N TRP A 71 13.84 1.38 13.73
CA TRP A 71 15.18 1.97 13.61
C TRP A 71 15.18 3.48 13.88
N GLN A 72 14.04 4.15 13.72
CA GLN A 72 13.86 5.57 13.98
C GLN A 72 12.41 5.84 14.41
N GLY A 73 12.21 6.71 15.41
CA GLY A 73 10.88 7.15 15.82
C GLY A 73 10.19 8.03 14.76
N PRO A 74 8.87 7.94 14.60
CA PRO A 74 8.13 8.84 13.74
C PRO A 74 8.18 10.29 14.27
N THR A 75 8.23 11.25 13.36
CA THR A 75 8.14 12.68 13.69
C THR A 75 6.71 13.19 13.67
N GLN A 76 5.85 12.52 12.93
CA GLN A 76 4.41 12.81 12.83
C GLN A 76 3.65 11.60 12.28
N LEU A 77 2.34 11.62 12.45
CA LEU A 77 1.49 10.49 12.10
C LEU A 77 0.52 10.80 10.95
N ASN A 78 0.42 12.09 10.50
CA ASN A 78 -0.39 12.41 9.33
C ASN A 78 0.32 11.94 8.05
N PRO A 79 -0.30 11.03 7.27
CA PRO A 79 0.32 10.45 6.07
C PRO A 79 0.64 11.47 4.98
N HIS A 80 -0.10 12.60 4.91
CA HIS A 80 0.17 13.66 3.95
C HIS A 80 1.44 14.48 4.25
N PHE A 81 2.02 14.29 5.41
CA PHE A 81 3.25 14.97 5.84
C PHE A 81 4.42 14.03 6.10
N SER A 82 4.26 12.75 5.81
CA SER A 82 5.33 11.75 5.98
C SER A 82 6.56 12.12 5.15
N THR A 83 7.73 12.14 5.79
CA THR A 83 9.00 12.47 5.15
C THR A 83 9.94 11.27 5.00
N GLY A 84 9.45 10.07 5.28
CA GLY A 84 10.21 8.83 5.14
C GLY A 84 9.43 7.62 5.65
N THR A 85 10.05 6.45 5.52
CA THR A 85 9.44 5.17 5.88
C THR A 85 9.01 5.11 7.35
N LYS A 86 9.78 5.72 8.27
CA LYS A 86 9.46 5.79 9.69
C LYS A 86 8.09 6.41 9.99
N ASP A 87 7.74 7.48 9.26
CA ASP A 87 6.45 8.17 9.42
C ASP A 87 5.35 7.40 8.69
N ALA A 88 5.62 6.92 7.47
CA ALA A 88 4.66 6.15 6.68
C ALA A 88 4.26 4.83 7.36
N ASP A 89 5.22 4.11 7.94
CA ASP A 89 4.96 2.85 8.64
C ASP A 89 4.20 3.08 9.94
N ALA A 90 4.53 4.15 10.68
CA ALA A 90 3.80 4.52 11.88
C ALA A 90 2.37 4.98 11.56
N ALA A 91 2.16 5.75 10.49
CA ALA A 91 0.84 6.18 10.07
C ALA A 91 -0.08 5.00 9.71
N ARG A 92 0.46 3.94 9.08
CA ARG A 92 -0.28 2.73 8.69
C ARG A 92 -0.84 1.92 9.86
N ILE A 93 -0.37 2.16 11.08
CA ILE A 93 -0.94 1.54 12.29
C ILE A 93 -2.36 2.06 12.53
N PHE A 94 -2.61 3.31 12.17
CA PHE A 94 -3.86 4.03 12.45
C PHE A 94 -4.71 4.29 11.20
N TYR A 95 -4.08 4.56 10.06
CA TYR A 95 -4.75 4.97 8.84
C TYR A 95 -4.66 3.90 7.75
N GLU A 96 -5.70 3.79 6.95
CA GLU A 96 -5.78 2.81 5.87
C GLU A 96 -5.95 3.49 4.50
N PRO A 97 -5.45 2.85 3.42
CA PRO A 97 -5.66 3.26 2.04
C PRO A 97 -6.92 2.60 1.44
N LEU A 98 -7.27 2.96 0.20
CA LEU A 98 -8.28 2.23 -0.57
C LEU A 98 -7.86 0.79 -0.85
N ALA A 99 -6.59 0.59 -1.23
CA ALA A 99 -6.01 -0.70 -1.53
C ALA A 99 -4.53 -0.74 -1.13
N ARG A 100 -3.96 -1.94 -1.04
CA ARG A 100 -2.54 -2.14 -0.74
C ARG A 100 -1.96 -3.26 -1.60
N TRP A 101 -0.66 -3.22 -1.86
CA TRP A 101 0.06 -4.34 -2.45
C TRP A 101 0.41 -5.36 -1.37
N ASP A 102 0.21 -6.64 -1.66
CA ASP A 102 0.69 -7.72 -0.81
C ASP A 102 2.13 -8.11 -1.15
N ALA A 103 2.65 -9.15 -0.50
CA ALA A 103 4.03 -9.62 -0.69
C ALA A 103 4.25 -10.27 -2.06
N GLU A 104 3.19 -10.73 -2.70
CA GLU A 104 3.17 -11.33 -4.02
C GLU A 104 3.08 -10.28 -5.14
N GLY A 105 2.83 -9.02 -4.78
CA GLY A 105 2.67 -7.91 -5.72
C GLY A 105 1.24 -7.80 -6.28
N GLU A 106 0.26 -8.42 -5.60
CA GLU A 106 -1.14 -8.33 -5.94
C GLU A 106 -1.83 -7.21 -5.15
N LEU A 107 -2.71 -6.46 -5.82
CA LEU A 107 -3.45 -5.37 -5.19
C LEU A 107 -4.64 -5.91 -4.39
N GLN A 108 -4.64 -5.70 -3.10
CA GLN A 108 -5.67 -6.16 -2.16
C GLN A 108 -6.57 -5.00 -1.71
N PRO A 109 -7.89 -5.19 -1.65
CA PRO A 109 -8.81 -4.14 -1.20
C PRO A 109 -8.72 -3.97 0.32
N VAL A 110 -8.64 -2.70 0.78
CA VAL A 110 -8.63 -2.33 2.21
C VAL A 110 -9.90 -1.56 2.56
N LEU A 111 -10.01 -0.27 2.23
CA LEU A 111 -11.25 0.50 2.35
C LEU A 111 -12.16 0.34 1.13
N ALA A 112 -11.60 -0.08 -0.02
CA ALA A 112 -12.39 -0.48 -1.18
C ALA A 112 -13.06 -1.83 -0.94
N ALA A 113 -14.26 -2.01 -1.48
CA ALA A 113 -15.00 -3.27 -1.41
C ALA A 113 -14.42 -4.34 -2.36
N GLU A 114 -13.87 -3.89 -3.49
CA GLU A 114 -13.24 -4.73 -4.52
C GLU A 114 -12.17 -3.94 -5.27
N ILE A 115 -11.26 -4.63 -5.94
CA ILE A 115 -10.31 -3.99 -6.84
C ILE A 115 -11.00 -3.74 -8.19
N PRO A 116 -10.98 -2.49 -8.69
CA PRO A 116 -11.52 -2.18 -10.00
C PRO A 116 -10.81 -2.98 -11.10
N SER A 117 -11.58 -3.46 -12.07
CA SER A 117 -11.06 -4.15 -13.23
C SER A 117 -11.94 -3.90 -14.46
N ARG A 118 -11.47 -4.25 -15.65
CA ARG A 118 -12.32 -4.23 -16.83
C ARG A 118 -13.45 -5.25 -16.73
N ALA A 119 -13.20 -6.39 -16.10
CA ALA A 119 -14.16 -7.48 -15.97
C ALA A 119 -15.36 -7.09 -15.09
N ASN A 120 -15.14 -6.32 -14.01
CA ASN A 120 -16.21 -5.84 -13.13
C ASN A 120 -16.74 -4.44 -13.50
N GLY A 121 -16.28 -3.89 -14.65
CA GLY A 121 -16.67 -2.54 -15.10
C GLY A 121 -16.06 -1.39 -14.29
N GLY A 122 -15.18 -1.68 -13.36
CA GLY A 122 -14.53 -0.68 -12.52
C GLY A 122 -13.45 0.12 -13.25
N VAL A 123 -12.89 -0.40 -14.35
CA VAL A 123 -11.94 0.31 -15.21
C VAL A 123 -12.61 0.55 -16.56
N ALA A 124 -12.70 1.81 -16.96
CA ALA A 124 -13.32 2.19 -18.24
C ALA A 124 -12.53 1.62 -19.43
N ALA A 125 -13.25 1.28 -20.53
CA ALA A 125 -12.67 0.69 -21.72
C ALA A 125 -11.59 1.56 -22.37
N ASP A 126 -11.77 2.89 -22.31
CA ASP A 126 -10.82 3.90 -22.81
C ASP A 126 -9.62 4.12 -21.88
N GLY A 127 -9.58 3.48 -20.70
CA GLY A 127 -8.51 3.62 -19.72
C GLY A 127 -8.42 5.00 -19.05
N LYS A 128 -9.44 5.85 -19.21
CA LYS A 128 -9.45 7.23 -18.68
C LYS A 128 -10.18 7.37 -17.35
N SER A 129 -10.82 6.35 -16.85
CA SER A 129 -11.45 6.43 -15.53
C SER A 129 -11.50 5.09 -14.82
N VAL A 130 -11.54 5.18 -13.49
CA VAL A 130 -11.66 4.06 -12.56
C VAL A 130 -12.72 4.37 -11.53
N VAL A 131 -13.59 3.40 -11.24
CA VAL A 131 -14.65 3.51 -10.25
C VAL A 131 -14.29 2.65 -9.04
N TRP A 132 -14.14 3.28 -7.90
CA TRP A 132 -13.91 2.64 -6.62
C TRP A 132 -15.22 2.54 -5.84
N LYS A 133 -15.61 1.31 -5.50
CA LYS A 133 -16.68 1.04 -4.55
C LYS A 133 -16.08 0.91 -3.15
N LEU A 134 -16.58 1.66 -2.20
CA LEU A 134 -16.11 1.67 -0.82
C LEU A 134 -16.86 0.63 0.02
N LYS A 135 -16.18 0.04 0.99
CA LYS A 135 -16.83 -0.84 1.97
C LYS A 135 -17.89 -0.07 2.74
N ARG A 136 -19.04 -0.70 2.97
CA ARG A 136 -20.10 -0.15 3.81
C ARG A 136 -19.87 -0.50 5.27
N GLY A 137 -20.34 0.36 6.19
CA GLY A 137 -20.24 0.11 7.62
C GLY A 137 -18.85 0.33 8.22
N VAL A 138 -17.90 0.85 7.44
CA VAL A 138 -16.60 1.30 7.98
C VAL A 138 -16.80 2.60 8.73
N THR A 139 -16.20 2.68 9.91
CA THR A 139 -16.20 3.88 10.74
C THR A 139 -14.77 4.29 11.10
N TRP A 140 -14.57 5.58 11.25
CA TRP A 140 -13.40 6.13 11.89
C TRP A 140 -13.36 5.70 13.37
N HIS A 141 -12.21 5.80 14.02
CA HIS A 141 -12.04 5.39 15.42
C HIS A 141 -12.97 6.11 16.41
N ASP A 142 -13.48 7.26 16.05
CA ASP A 142 -14.45 8.04 16.82
C ASP A 142 -15.92 7.67 16.52
N GLY A 143 -16.15 6.69 15.66
CA GLY A 143 -17.48 6.22 15.28
C GLY A 143 -18.11 6.93 14.09
N THR A 144 -17.50 7.99 13.57
CA THR A 144 -17.99 8.70 12.37
C THR A 144 -17.90 7.78 11.14
N PRO A 145 -18.95 7.72 10.28
CA PRO A 145 -18.90 6.88 9.08
C PRO A 145 -17.82 7.33 8.09
N PHE A 146 -17.09 6.37 7.51
CA PHE A 146 -16.22 6.60 6.37
C PHE A 146 -17.04 6.61 5.09
N THR A 147 -16.86 7.63 4.24
CA THR A 147 -17.61 7.82 3.01
C THR A 147 -16.75 8.33 1.85
N ALA A 148 -17.36 8.45 0.68
CA ALA A 148 -16.74 9.07 -0.50
C ALA A 148 -16.27 10.51 -0.25
N ASP A 149 -16.91 11.23 0.66
CA ASP A 149 -16.52 12.61 1.00
C ASP A 149 -15.12 12.66 1.63
N ASP A 150 -14.72 11.61 2.38
CA ASP A 150 -13.37 11.52 2.93
C ASP A 150 -12.34 11.32 1.82
N VAL A 151 -12.65 10.50 0.80
CA VAL A 151 -11.73 10.26 -0.32
C VAL A 151 -11.51 11.54 -1.13
N LEU A 152 -12.61 12.26 -1.46
CA LEU A 152 -12.51 13.55 -2.16
C LEU A 152 -11.73 14.58 -1.34
N PHE A 153 -12.02 14.65 -0.05
CA PHE A 153 -11.33 15.55 0.86
C PHE A 153 -9.82 15.33 0.85
N ASN A 154 -9.35 14.08 0.88
CA ASN A 154 -7.92 13.78 0.86
C ASN A 154 -7.25 14.28 -0.42
N ALA A 155 -7.91 14.15 -1.58
CA ALA A 155 -7.40 14.67 -2.83
C ALA A 155 -7.34 16.21 -2.83
N GLU A 156 -8.37 16.89 -2.35
CA GLU A 156 -8.41 18.35 -2.24
C GLU A 156 -7.37 18.87 -1.23
N TYR A 157 -7.28 18.22 -0.07
CA TYR A 157 -6.32 18.55 1.00
C TYR A 157 -4.88 18.43 0.52
N ALA A 158 -4.55 17.36 -0.19
CA ALA A 158 -3.19 17.14 -0.70
C ALA A 158 -2.83 18.13 -1.81
N ARG A 159 -3.78 18.52 -2.67
CA ARG A 159 -3.55 19.45 -3.80
C ARG A 159 -3.40 20.90 -3.39
N ASP A 160 -4.00 21.30 -2.28
CA ASP A 160 -3.89 22.67 -1.81
C ASP A 160 -2.43 23.04 -1.57
N PRO A 161 -1.87 24.00 -2.34
CA PRO A 161 -0.48 24.41 -2.17
C PRO A 161 -0.15 24.89 -0.76
N ALA A 162 -1.12 25.51 -0.08
CA ALA A 162 -0.93 26.01 1.28
C ALA A 162 -0.86 24.89 2.33
N THR A 163 -1.40 23.70 2.03
CA THR A 163 -1.22 22.49 2.86
C THR A 163 0.23 22.01 2.83
N ALA A 164 0.94 22.22 1.73
CA ALA A 164 2.30 21.73 1.50
C ALA A 164 2.46 20.22 1.78
N ALA A 165 1.48 19.43 1.30
CA ALA A 165 1.46 17.98 1.47
C ALA A 165 2.56 17.31 0.63
N THR A 166 3.30 16.36 1.22
CA THR A 166 4.30 15.55 0.51
C THR A 166 3.66 14.62 -0.53
N THR A 167 2.38 14.31 -0.34
CA THR A 167 1.58 13.46 -1.23
C THR A 167 0.93 14.22 -2.38
N ARG A 168 1.14 15.52 -2.53
CA ARG A 168 0.51 16.34 -3.58
C ARG A 168 0.63 15.71 -4.96
N GLY A 169 1.83 15.38 -5.40
CA GLY A 169 2.08 14.82 -6.74
C GLY A 169 1.37 13.50 -7.02
N VAL A 170 0.87 12.82 -5.98
CA VAL A 170 0.10 11.57 -6.12
C VAL A 170 -1.35 11.84 -6.57
N PHE A 171 -1.84 13.06 -6.37
CA PHE A 171 -3.22 13.43 -6.64
C PHE A 171 -3.39 14.46 -7.77
N ASP A 172 -2.32 15.13 -8.23
CA ASP A 172 -2.40 16.31 -9.09
C ASP A 172 -3.02 16.05 -10.47
N GLU A 173 -2.77 14.91 -11.11
CA GLU A 173 -3.14 14.65 -12.51
C GLU A 173 -4.46 13.88 -12.68
N MET A 174 -5.37 13.98 -11.70
CA MET A 174 -6.63 13.24 -11.77
C MET A 174 -7.78 13.98 -11.08
N GLN A 175 -8.99 13.76 -11.53
CA GLN A 175 -10.18 14.33 -10.92
C GLN A 175 -10.91 13.27 -10.09
N PHE A 176 -11.33 13.63 -8.89
CA PHE A 176 -12.12 12.78 -8.01
C PHE A 176 -13.57 13.24 -8.04
N VAL A 177 -14.47 12.36 -8.43
CA VAL A 177 -15.90 12.67 -8.56
C VAL A 177 -16.68 11.73 -7.65
N LYS A 178 -17.48 12.29 -6.76
CA LYS A 178 -18.42 11.52 -5.95
C LYS A 178 -19.59 11.07 -6.83
N VAL A 179 -19.78 9.76 -6.93
CA VAL A 179 -20.93 9.16 -7.63
C VAL A 179 -22.09 9.00 -6.64
N ASP A 180 -21.80 8.43 -5.47
CA ASP A 180 -22.69 8.34 -4.31
C ASP A 180 -21.86 8.30 -3.02
N SER A 181 -22.51 8.04 -1.87
CA SER A 181 -21.82 8.04 -0.56
C SER A 181 -20.73 6.97 -0.43
N HIS A 182 -20.72 5.93 -1.29
CA HIS A 182 -19.78 4.82 -1.24
C HIS A 182 -19.17 4.51 -2.60
N THR A 183 -19.25 5.45 -3.55
CA THR A 183 -18.69 5.26 -4.90
C THR A 183 -17.98 6.53 -5.34
N VAL A 184 -16.69 6.38 -5.69
CA VAL A 184 -15.84 7.45 -6.20
C VAL A 184 -15.36 7.08 -7.59
N ARG A 185 -15.49 8.00 -8.55
CA ARG A 185 -14.88 7.89 -9.86
C ARG A 185 -13.61 8.75 -9.88
N VAL A 186 -12.51 8.15 -10.29
CA VAL A 186 -11.24 8.84 -10.57
C VAL A 186 -11.10 8.95 -12.08
N ILE A 187 -10.88 10.17 -12.59
CA ILE A 187 -10.77 10.48 -14.01
C ILE A 187 -9.35 10.97 -14.27
N PHE A 188 -8.72 10.43 -15.30
CA PHE A 188 -7.37 10.76 -15.75
C PHE A 188 -7.44 11.57 -17.04
N ASP A 189 -6.55 12.54 -17.21
CA ASP A 189 -6.48 13.36 -18.42
C ASP A 189 -6.16 12.52 -19.67
N LYS A 190 -5.34 11.49 -19.49
CA LYS A 190 -4.91 10.56 -20.55
C LYS A 190 -5.18 9.12 -20.13
N PRO A 191 -5.40 8.21 -21.10
CA PRO A 191 -5.46 6.78 -20.78
C PRO A 191 -4.19 6.34 -20.05
N THR A 192 -4.36 5.63 -18.93
CA THR A 192 -3.23 5.17 -18.14
C THR A 192 -3.38 3.69 -17.74
N PRO A 193 -2.35 2.85 -17.96
CA PRO A 193 -2.30 1.52 -17.39
C PRO A 193 -1.95 1.55 -15.89
N PHE A 194 -1.44 2.70 -15.38
CA PHE A 194 -0.99 2.88 -14.01
C PHE A 194 -2.06 3.46 -13.09
N TRP A 195 -3.34 3.18 -13.39
CA TRP A 195 -4.46 3.66 -12.59
C TRP A 195 -4.40 3.18 -11.12
N ALA A 196 -3.76 2.04 -10.85
CA ALA A 196 -3.50 1.53 -9.50
C ALA A 196 -2.22 2.12 -8.90
N SER A 197 -2.06 3.44 -9.00
CA SER A 197 -0.87 4.15 -8.53
C SER A 197 -1.00 4.69 -7.11
N GLY A 198 -0.09 5.59 -6.76
CA GLY A 198 0.09 6.12 -5.42
C GLY A 198 -1.18 6.56 -4.68
N TYR A 199 -2.19 7.12 -5.37
CA TYR A 199 -3.39 7.64 -4.70
C TYR A 199 -4.23 6.54 -4.01
N CYS A 200 -4.30 5.33 -4.58
CA CYS A 200 -5.11 4.26 -3.99
C CYS A 200 -4.43 3.55 -2.83
N ILE A 201 -3.09 3.66 -2.73
CA ILE A 201 -2.28 3.13 -1.63
C ILE A 201 -1.89 4.21 -0.61
N ALA A 202 -2.23 5.47 -0.86
CA ALA A 202 -2.07 6.54 0.12
C ALA A 202 -3.10 6.37 1.24
N SER A 203 -2.62 6.38 2.48
CA SER A 203 -3.50 6.34 3.64
C SER A 203 -4.35 7.61 3.74
N LEU A 204 -5.61 7.44 4.13
CA LEU A 204 -6.60 8.51 4.16
C LEU A 204 -6.78 9.08 5.56
N ILE A 205 -6.95 10.39 5.66
CA ILE A 205 -7.30 11.12 6.89
C ILE A 205 -8.79 11.47 6.93
N ALA A 206 -9.34 11.61 8.12
CA ALA A 206 -10.75 11.89 8.33
C ALA A 206 -11.10 13.35 7.98
N LYS A 207 -12.05 13.56 7.05
CA LYS A 207 -12.51 14.89 6.66
C LYS A 207 -12.96 15.71 7.86
N HIS A 208 -13.86 15.19 8.69
CA HIS A 208 -14.46 15.89 9.83
C HIS A 208 -13.44 16.34 10.88
N ARG A 209 -12.26 15.71 10.91
CA ARG A 209 -11.17 16.07 11.83
C ARG A 209 -10.24 17.14 11.27
N HIS A 210 -10.07 17.17 9.94
CA HIS A 210 -9.05 18.00 9.28
C HIS A 210 -9.65 19.16 8.46
N GLU A 211 -10.96 19.17 8.20
CA GLU A 211 -11.57 20.18 7.32
C GLU A 211 -11.35 21.63 7.80
N ARG A 212 -11.42 21.86 9.12
CA ARG A 212 -11.14 23.18 9.73
C ARG A 212 -9.65 23.56 9.73
N PHE A 213 -8.77 22.59 9.43
CA PHE A 213 -7.33 22.74 9.36
C PHE A 213 -6.83 22.59 7.93
N ARG A 214 -7.44 23.23 6.97
CA ARG A 214 -6.99 23.24 5.57
C ARG A 214 -5.91 24.28 5.32
N GLY A 215 -5.15 24.09 4.25
CA GLY A 215 -4.15 25.04 3.79
C GLY A 215 -3.08 25.32 4.85
N ALA A 216 -2.81 26.58 5.11
CA ALA A 216 -1.77 26.99 6.05
C ALA A 216 -1.97 26.46 7.49
N ALA A 217 -3.23 26.25 7.91
CA ALA A 217 -3.56 25.71 9.22
C ALA A 217 -3.35 24.19 9.34
N SER A 218 -3.00 23.52 8.27
CA SER A 218 -2.91 22.04 8.22
C SER A 218 -1.90 21.45 9.20
N ARG A 219 -0.86 22.20 9.52
CA ARG A 219 0.16 21.79 10.50
C ARG A 219 -0.31 21.86 11.95
N ASP A 220 -1.37 22.62 12.23
CA ASP A 220 -1.92 22.83 13.58
C ASP A 220 -2.96 21.79 13.97
N ALA A 221 -3.30 20.87 13.06
CA ALA A 221 -4.28 19.82 13.33
C ALA A 221 -3.77 18.89 14.45
N PRO A 222 -4.51 18.75 15.58
CA PRO A 222 -4.12 17.85 16.67
C PRO A 222 -3.93 16.40 16.23
N ASP A 223 -4.67 15.98 15.21
CA ASP A 223 -4.65 14.63 14.65
C ASP A 223 -3.34 14.31 13.89
N ASN A 224 -2.47 15.32 13.64
CA ASN A 224 -1.13 15.08 13.14
C ASN A 224 -0.27 14.29 14.15
N GLN A 225 -0.60 14.35 15.44
CA GLN A 225 0.10 13.66 16.52
C GLN A 225 -0.80 12.65 17.26
N ARG A 226 -2.13 12.81 17.17
CA ARG A 226 -3.13 11.94 17.82
C ARG A 226 -4.15 11.46 16.80
N PRO A 227 -3.78 10.50 15.97
CA PRO A 227 -4.56 10.09 14.80
C PRO A 227 -5.92 9.48 15.16
N VAL A 228 -6.94 9.89 14.41
CA VAL A 228 -8.22 9.23 14.33
C VAL A 228 -8.31 8.61 12.93
N GLY A 229 -8.09 7.31 12.84
CA GLY A 229 -8.03 6.54 11.60
C GLY A 229 -9.13 5.50 11.50
N THR A 230 -9.00 4.62 10.51
CA THR A 230 -9.84 3.42 10.31
C THR A 230 -9.06 2.14 10.61
N GLY A 231 -7.77 2.25 10.88
CA GLY A 231 -6.83 1.15 11.02
C GLY A 231 -7.05 0.28 12.25
N PRO A 232 -6.25 -0.79 12.41
CA PRO A 232 -6.47 -1.80 13.42
C PRO A 232 -6.21 -1.33 14.86
N TYR A 233 -5.53 -0.20 15.03
CA TYR A 233 -5.20 0.34 16.36
C TYR A 233 -5.69 1.77 16.52
N ARG A 234 -6.17 2.09 17.70
CA ARG A 234 -6.53 3.46 18.12
C ARG A 234 -5.35 4.09 18.85
N PHE A 235 -5.23 5.43 18.69
CA PHE A 235 -4.27 6.22 19.47
C PHE A 235 -4.76 6.39 20.90
#